data_cfb7509f66dfe7b3557dad352a0c9bb8
#
_entry.id   cfb7509f66dfe7b3557dad352a0c9bb8
#
_cell.length_a   1.000
_cell.length_b   1.000
_cell.length_c   1.000
_cell.angle_alpha   90.00
_cell.angle_beta   90.00
_cell.angle_gamma   90.00
#
_symmetry.space_group_name_H-M   'P 1'
#
loop_
_entity.id
_entity.type
_entity.pdbx_description
1 polymer ?
#
loop_
_entity_poly.entity_id
_entity_poly.type
_entity_poly.pdbx_seq_one_letter_code
_entity_poly.pdbx_strand_id
1 'polypeptide(L)'
;SGCDDRSQSANGTMMAAGWKNEVWNIDIGRTPDTFKVPNWLGGVGYSSKIGELGWTLTGSRRPMSNSILSYAGAKDLNTGVTWGGVTSNGVTLSLSHDEGGVDGVWASFGQHWLRGKNVEDNHKSTAMAGYYYRLVERADERMRTGLTLMYWGYDKDLSEYTLGQGGYYSPQKYYSIGVPLNYAFRTANWSVSLESSVSWSYAKTDANDLY
;
A
#
# COMPACT_ATOMS: atom_id res chain seq x y z
N SER A 1 8.70 7.38 -38.61
CA SER A 1 9.07 7.63 -37.22
C SER A 1 8.93 6.34 -36.43
N GLY A 2 10.05 5.60 -36.27
CA GLY A 2 10.06 4.36 -35.55
C GLY A 2 10.01 4.65 -34.03
N CYS A 3 9.05 4.11 -33.33
CA CYS A 3 9.15 3.90 -31.89
C CYS A 3 10.30 2.92 -31.68
N ASP A 4 11.41 3.42 -31.17
CA ASP A 4 12.56 2.57 -30.80
C ASP A 4 12.18 1.87 -29.49
N ASP A 5 11.73 0.62 -29.61
CA ASP A 5 11.38 -0.26 -28.45
C ASP A 5 12.64 -0.63 -27.67
N ARG A 6 13.22 0.34 -26.98
CA ARG A 6 14.32 0.08 -26.06
C ARG A 6 13.76 -0.27 -24.70
N SER A 7 13.68 -1.56 -24.42
CA SER A 7 13.29 -2.06 -23.10
C SER A 7 14.25 -1.57 -22.02
N GLN A 8 13.73 -1.00 -20.95
CA GLN A 8 14.50 -0.68 -19.75
C GLN A 8 14.31 -1.79 -18.71
N SER A 9 15.39 -2.21 -18.11
CA SER A 9 15.38 -3.20 -17.03
C SER A 9 16.08 -2.62 -15.80
N ALA A 10 15.66 -3.07 -14.63
CA ALA A 10 16.30 -2.73 -13.37
C ALA A 10 16.47 -4.01 -12.54
N ASN A 11 17.66 -4.18 -11.98
CA ASN A 11 17.99 -5.26 -11.06
C ASN A 11 18.89 -4.74 -9.94
N GLY A 12 18.95 -5.47 -8.84
CA GLY A 12 19.81 -5.11 -7.73
C GLY A 12 19.36 -5.73 -6.42
N THR A 13 20.16 -5.51 -5.38
CA THR A 13 19.87 -6.00 -4.03
C THR A 13 19.35 -4.87 -3.17
N MET A 14 18.18 -5.07 -2.57
CA MET A 14 17.62 -4.19 -1.55
C MET A 14 18.12 -4.63 -0.18
N MET A 15 18.49 -3.67 0.65
CA MET A 15 18.84 -3.91 2.05
C MET A 15 17.83 -3.22 2.95
N ALA A 16 17.40 -3.93 4.00
CA ALA A 16 16.53 -3.37 5.03
C ALA A 16 16.85 -4.00 6.38
N ALA A 17 16.67 -3.24 7.44
CA ALA A 17 16.73 -3.69 8.83
C ALA A 17 15.54 -3.10 9.58
N GLY A 18 15.05 -3.84 10.57
CA GLY A 18 13.92 -3.38 11.37
C GLY A 18 13.94 -3.98 12.77
N TRP A 19 13.27 -3.29 13.66
CA TRP A 19 13.04 -3.73 15.02
C TRP A 19 11.59 -3.50 15.42
N LYS A 20 11.02 -4.45 16.12
CA LYS A 20 9.62 -4.42 16.57
C LYS A 20 9.48 -4.99 17.97
N ASN A 21 8.63 -4.33 18.78
CA ASN A 21 8.10 -4.88 20.03
C ASN A 21 6.58 -4.65 20.06
N GLU A 22 5.97 -4.75 21.24
CA GLU A 22 4.52 -4.56 21.41
C GLU A 22 4.05 -3.13 21.14
N VAL A 23 4.92 -2.14 21.33
CA VAL A 23 4.60 -0.70 21.26
C VAL A 23 5.17 -0.07 20.00
N TRP A 24 6.40 -0.40 19.62
CA TRP A 24 7.14 0.23 18.56
C TRP A 24 7.40 -0.71 17.39
N ASN A 25 7.31 -0.17 16.20
CA ASN A 25 7.77 -0.81 14.97
C ASN A 25 8.61 0.20 14.19
N ILE A 26 9.89 -0.10 13.97
CA ILE A 26 10.84 0.79 13.31
C ILE A 26 11.55 0.00 12.22
N ASP A 27 11.65 0.57 11.03
CA ASP A 27 12.43 -0.01 9.96
C ASP A 27 13.15 1.07 9.14
N ILE A 28 14.27 0.67 8.56
CA ILE A 28 15.03 1.45 7.59
C ILE A 28 15.51 0.54 6.47
N GLY A 29 15.52 1.06 5.26
CA GLY A 29 15.97 0.33 4.09
C GLY A 29 16.40 1.25 2.97
N ARG A 30 16.97 0.66 1.93
CA ARG A 30 17.39 1.38 0.74
C ARG A 30 17.12 0.53 -0.49
N THR A 31 16.54 1.14 -1.53
CA THR A 31 16.45 0.50 -2.84
C THR A 31 17.84 0.30 -3.43
N PRO A 32 18.02 -0.64 -4.38
CA PRO A 32 19.32 -0.90 -4.97
C PRO A 32 20.00 0.35 -5.51
N ASP A 33 21.31 0.48 -5.26
CA ASP A 33 22.12 1.58 -5.79
C ASP A 33 22.28 1.53 -7.32
N THR A 34 21.98 0.38 -7.92
CA THR A 34 21.95 0.19 -9.37
C THR A 34 20.74 0.84 -10.04
N PHE A 35 19.74 1.26 -9.27
CA PHE A 35 18.57 1.98 -9.79
C PHE A 35 18.98 3.37 -10.31
N LYS A 36 18.25 3.87 -11.31
CA LYS A 36 18.45 5.23 -11.83
C LYS A 36 18.13 6.30 -10.78
N VAL A 37 17.22 5.97 -9.87
CA VAL A 37 16.81 6.82 -8.73
C VAL A 37 16.76 5.95 -7.47
N PRO A 38 17.90 5.73 -6.77
CA PRO A 38 17.88 5.03 -5.50
C PRO A 38 17.25 5.88 -4.40
N ASN A 39 16.52 5.23 -3.48
CA ASN A 39 15.80 5.89 -2.40
C ASN A 39 16.08 5.25 -1.05
N TRP A 40 16.22 6.09 -0.02
CA TRP A 40 16.08 5.67 1.36
C TRP A 40 14.61 5.48 1.71
N LEU A 41 14.32 4.44 2.46
CA LEU A 41 13.00 4.02 2.88
C LEU A 41 13.00 3.81 4.39
N GLY A 42 11.85 3.83 5.01
CA GLY A 42 11.75 3.54 6.43
C GLY A 42 10.39 3.91 6.99
N GLY A 43 10.21 3.54 8.24
CA GLY A 43 8.99 3.85 8.96
C GLY A 43 9.16 3.75 10.45
N VAL A 44 8.30 4.45 11.16
CA VAL A 44 8.14 4.36 12.60
C VAL A 44 6.65 4.23 12.92
N GLY A 45 6.29 3.22 13.69
CA GLY A 45 4.94 3.01 14.19
C GLY A 45 4.95 2.98 15.72
N TYR A 46 3.96 3.62 16.31
CA TYR A 46 3.69 3.59 17.75
C TYR A 46 2.29 3.07 17.99
N SER A 47 2.16 2.05 18.83
CA SER A 47 0.90 1.42 19.18
C SER A 47 0.61 1.59 20.67
N SER A 48 -0.65 1.89 20.99
CA SER A 48 -1.12 2.02 22.37
C SER A 48 -2.61 1.68 22.45
N LYS A 49 -3.17 1.77 23.65
CA LYS A 49 -4.60 1.54 23.92
C LYS A 49 -5.17 2.65 24.78
N ILE A 50 -6.43 2.98 24.54
CA ILE A 50 -7.25 3.86 25.38
C ILE A 50 -8.49 3.04 25.74
N GLY A 51 -8.51 2.48 26.97
CA GLY A 51 -9.49 1.45 27.30
C GLY A 51 -9.32 0.23 26.40
N GLU A 52 -10.41 -0.16 25.73
CA GLU A 52 -10.42 -1.31 24.81
C GLU A 52 -10.10 -0.92 23.36
N LEU A 53 -10.02 0.39 23.08
CA LEU A 53 -9.66 0.90 21.76
C LEU A 53 -8.13 0.83 21.57
N GLY A 54 -7.68 -0.07 20.72
CA GLY A 54 -6.32 -0.09 20.20
C GLY A 54 -6.12 0.96 19.12
N TRP A 55 -4.99 1.64 19.13
CA TRP A 55 -4.62 2.57 18.07
C TRP A 55 -3.13 2.46 17.73
N THR A 56 -2.84 2.72 16.48
CA THR A 56 -1.46 2.77 15.95
C THR A 56 -1.30 3.97 15.04
N LEU A 57 -0.30 4.80 15.32
CA LEU A 57 0.12 5.87 14.45
C LEU A 57 1.42 5.47 13.75
N THR A 58 1.43 5.52 12.41
CA THR A 58 2.59 5.14 11.61
C THR A 58 2.99 6.28 10.69
N GLY A 59 4.25 6.73 10.81
CA GLY A 59 4.91 7.56 9.79
C GLY A 59 5.77 6.69 8.90
N SER A 60 5.69 6.85 7.58
CA SER A 60 6.45 5.98 6.67
C SER A 60 6.86 6.67 5.38
N ARG A 61 7.96 6.19 4.80
CA ARG A 61 8.42 6.46 3.45
C ARG A 61 8.60 5.13 2.73
N ARG A 62 7.76 4.88 1.72
CA ARG A 62 7.72 3.61 0.98
C ARG A 62 7.87 3.88 -0.53
N PRO A 63 8.49 2.97 -1.28
CA PRO A 63 8.59 3.12 -2.73
C PRO A 63 7.25 2.81 -3.38
N MET A 64 6.96 3.47 -4.48
CA MET A 64 5.89 3.07 -5.40
C MET A 64 6.42 1.98 -6.31
N SER A 65 5.80 0.78 -6.30
CA SER A 65 6.28 -0.40 -7.03
C SER A 65 5.35 -0.84 -8.16
N ASN A 66 4.51 0.06 -8.65
CA ASN A 66 3.56 -0.23 -9.72
C ASN A 66 4.22 -0.46 -11.09
N SER A 67 5.38 0.15 -11.32
CA SER A 67 6.15 0.04 -12.56
C SER A 67 7.64 0.19 -12.32
N ILE A 68 8.46 -0.13 -13.33
CA ILE A 68 9.91 0.12 -13.29
C ILE A 68 10.18 1.63 -13.14
N LEU A 69 9.42 2.48 -13.83
CA LEU A 69 9.55 3.92 -13.72
C LEU A 69 9.28 4.41 -12.30
N SER A 70 8.16 4.02 -11.70
CA SER A 70 7.83 4.45 -10.34
C SER A 70 8.79 3.90 -9.30
N TYR A 71 9.35 2.71 -9.49
CA TYR A 71 10.19 2.02 -8.51
C TYR A 71 11.67 2.33 -8.64
N ALA A 72 12.23 2.16 -9.85
CA ALA A 72 13.65 2.25 -10.11
C ALA A 72 14.07 3.56 -10.81
N GLY A 73 13.11 4.27 -11.37
CA GLY A 73 13.35 5.37 -12.28
C GLY A 73 13.79 4.93 -13.67
N ALA A 74 13.73 5.85 -14.60
CA ALA A 74 14.11 5.67 -16.00
C ALA A 74 14.98 6.83 -16.49
N LYS A 75 15.64 6.66 -17.62
CA LYS A 75 16.36 7.71 -18.33
C LYS A 75 15.75 7.89 -19.71
N ASP A 76 15.30 9.09 -20.01
CA ASP A 76 14.84 9.44 -21.35
C ASP A 76 16.04 9.46 -22.31
N LEU A 77 15.94 8.69 -23.37
CA LEU A 77 17.02 8.52 -24.34
C LEU A 77 17.19 9.73 -25.26
N ASN A 78 16.14 10.53 -25.45
CA ASN A 78 16.17 11.70 -26.31
C ASN A 78 16.77 12.91 -25.58
N THR A 79 16.35 13.14 -24.34
CA THR A 79 16.76 14.30 -23.55
C THR A 79 17.89 13.99 -22.58
N GLY A 80 18.14 12.70 -22.28
CA GLY A 80 19.08 12.25 -21.26
C GLY A 80 18.62 12.49 -19.82
N VAL A 81 17.40 13.00 -19.62
CA VAL A 81 16.83 13.29 -18.30
C VAL A 81 16.50 12.00 -17.56
N THR A 82 16.89 11.91 -16.31
CA THR A 82 16.50 10.81 -15.42
C THR A 82 15.29 11.24 -14.59
N TRP A 83 14.23 10.41 -14.57
CA TRP A 83 13.01 10.68 -13.78
C TRP A 83 12.42 9.41 -13.16
N GLY A 84 11.43 9.54 -12.28
CA GLY A 84 10.79 8.42 -11.61
C GLY A 84 11.32 8.18 -10.21
N GLY A 85 11.36 6.91 -9.76
CA GLY A 85 11.78 6.55 -8.41
C GLY A 85 10.89 7.20 -7.35
N VAL A 86 9.58 7.02 -7.46
CA VAL A 86 8.59 7.69 -6.63
C VAL A 86 8.49 7.05 -5.26
N THR A 87 8.45 7.88 -4.23
CA THR A 87 8.22 7.47 -2.84
C THR A 87 6.95 8.09 -2.30
N SER A 88 6.19 7.28 -1.58
CA SER A 88 5.02 7.68 -0.80
C SER A 88 5.46 7.96 0.63
N ASN A 89 5.33 9.22 1.06
CA ASN A 89 5.73 9.70 2.38
C ASN A 89 4.46 10.10 3.13
N GLY A 90 4.17 9.49 4.26
CA GLY A 90 2.90 9.80 4.88
C GLY A 90 2.71 9.27 6.27
N VAL A 91 1.52 9.54 6.78
CA VAL A 91 1.08 9.16 8.12
C VAL A 91 -0.21 8.36 7.99
N THR A 92 -0.31 7.29 8.77
CA THR A 92 -1.50 6.44 8.87
C THR A 92 -1.89 6.26 10.33
N LEU A 93 -3.15 6.53 10.66
CA LEU A 93 -3.78 6.21 11.93
C LEU A 93 -4.65 4.96 11.73
N SER A 94 -4.38 3.92 12.51
CA SER A 94 -5.19 2.69 12.56
C SER A 94 -5.84 2.56 13.93
N LEU A 95 -7.11 2.19 13.95
CA LEU A 95 -7.94 1.99 15.13
C LEU A 95 -8.49 0.56 15.11
N SER A 96 -8.58 -0.07 16.26
CA SER A 96 -9.20 -1.39 16.39
C SER A 96 -9.90 -1.54 17.74
N HIS A 97 -11.07 -2.15 17.71
CA HIS A 97 -11.83 -2.49 18.90
C HIS A 97 -12.27 -3.96 18.79
N ASP A 98 -11.71 -4.78 19.68
CA ASP A 98 -11.97 -6.22 19.80
C ASP A 98 -11.85 -6.62 21.27
N GLU A 99 -12.97 -6.87 21.89
CA GLU A 99 -13.07 -7.30 23.29
C GLU A 99 -12.88 -8.82 23.47
N GLY A 100 -12.46 -9.54 22.43
CA GLY A 100 -12.37 -10.99 22.43
C GLY A 100 -13.72 -11.69 22.28
N GLY A 101 -14.80 -10.95 22.02
CA GLY A 101 -16.15 -11.43 21.76
C GLY A 101 -16.33 -12.06 20.39
N VAL A 102 -17.58 -12.12 19.94
CA VAL A 102 -17.93 -12.71 18.63
C VAL A 102 -17.58 -11.81 17.44
N ASP A 103 -17.36 -10.54 17.67
CA ASP A 103 -17.14 -9.54 16.62
C ASP A 103 -16.06 -8.51 17.00
N GLY A 104 -15.70 -7.70 16.03
CA GLY A 104 -14.81 -6.57 16.20
C GLY A 104 -14.83 -5.63 15.00
N VAL A 105 -14.36 -4.42 15.24
CA VAL A 105 -14.30 -3.36 14.23
C VAL A 105 -12.89 -2.79 14.15
N TRP A 106 -12.53 -2.33 12.97
CA TRP A 106 -11.29 -1.60 12.75
C TRP A 106 -11.48 -0.51 11.70
N ALA A 107 -10.65 0.52 11.77
CA ALA A 107 -10.58 1.58 10.79
C ALA A 107 -9.14 2.03 10.59
N SER A 108 -8.83 2.58 9.42
CA SER A 108 -7.53 3.14 9.09
C SER A 108 -7.69 4.36 8.19
N PHE A 109 -6.93 5.41 8.48
CA PHE A 109 -6.93 6.68 7.74
C PHE A 109 -5.48 7.05 7.42
N GLY A 110 -5.21 7.38 6.17
CA GLY A 110 -3.86 7.72 5.73
C GLY A 110 -3.84 8.95 4.84
N GLN A 111 -2.77 9.76 5.00
CA GLN A 111 -2.43 10.88 4.14
C GLN A 111 -0.99 10.72 3.69
N HIS A 112 -0.76 10.73 2.37
CA HIS A 112 0.53 10.44 1.78
C HIS A 112 0.87 11.43 0.66
N TRP A 113 2.08 11.93 0.69
CA TRP A 113 2.67 12.79 -0.34
C TRP A 113 3.63 11.97 -1.18
N LEU A 114 3.37 11.94 -2.49
CA LEU A 114 4.16 11.19 -3.44
C LEU A 114 5.15 12.14 -4.11
N ARG A 115 6.42 11.75 -4.07
CA ARG A 115 7.52 12.52 -4.66
C ARG A 115 8.49 11.61 -5.39
N GLY A 116 8.92 12.05 -6.57
CA GLY A 116 9.92 11.38 -7.38
C GLY A 116 10.87 12.38 -8.01
N LYS A 117 11.96 11.88 -8.60
CA LYS A 117 12.90 12.72 -9.33
C LYS A 117 12.28 13.17 -10.64
N ASN A 118 12.19 14.49 -10.88
CA ASN A 118 11.57 15.05 -12.09
C ASN A 118 10.16 14.46 -12.38
N VAL A 119 9.41 14.19 -11.32
CA VAL A 119 8.00 13.76 -11.34
C VAL A 119 7.20 14.81 -10.60
N GLU A 120 6.01 15.09 -11.07
CA GLU A 120 5.08 16.00 -10.44
C GLU A 120 4.68 15.49 -9.04
N ASP A 121 4.64 16.38 -8.05
CA ASP A 121 4.19 16.04 -6.71
C ASP A 121 2.70 15.68 -6.72
N ASN A 122 2.34 14.62 -5.99
CA ASN A 122 0.96 14.16 -5.86
C ASN A 122 0.63 13.88 -4.39
N HIS A 123 -0.65 13.85 -4.09
CA HIS A 123 -1.15 13.53 -2.76
C HIS A 123 -2.17 12.39 -2.85
N LYS A 124 -2.14 11.49 -1.86
CA LYS A 124 -3.04 10.35 -1.75
C LYS A 124 -3.72 10.35 -0.39
N SER A 125 -5.04 10.30 -0.38
CA SER A 125 -5.85 10.05 0.80
C SER A 125 -6.36 8.61 0.79
N THR A 126 -6.35 7.96 1.95
CA THR A 126 -6.88 6.60 2.14
C THR A 126 -7.78 6.55 3.35
N ALA A 127 -8.86 5.79 3.25
CA ALA A 127 -9.71 5.43 4.37
C ALA A 127 -10.17 3.98 4.20
N MET A 128 -10.05 3.20 5.25
CA MET A 128 -10.51 1.82 5.29
C MET A 128 -11.26 1.57 6.59
N ALA A 129 -12.29 0.74 6.53
CA ALA A 129 -13.00 0.28 7.73
C ALA A 129 -13.45 -1.16 7.53
N GLY A 130 -13.51 -1.91 8.60
CA GLY A 130 -13.98 -3.28 8.57
C GLY A 130 -14.71 -3.66 9.84
N TYR A 131 -15.68 -4.53 9.65
CA TYR A 131 -16.35 -5.27 10.70
C TYR A 131 -16.13 -6.76 10.44
N TYR A 132 -15.85 -7.51 11.46
CA TYR A 132 -15.77 -8.96 11.36
C TYR A 132 -16.64 -9.63 12.42
N TYR A 133 -17.12 -10.82 12.06
CA TYR A 133 -17.94 -11.68 12.92
C TYR A 133 -17.37 -13.09 12.91
N ARG A 134 -17.19 -13.65 14.11
CA ARG A 134 -16.70 -15.01 14.33
C ARG A 134 -17.87 -15.97 14.30
N LEU A 135 -18.06 -16.66 13.16
CA LEU A 135 -19.14 -17.66 12.97
C LEU A 135 -18.84 -18.95 13.77
N VAL A 136 -17.57 -19.34 13.79
CA VAL A 136 -17.07 -20.49 14.56
C VAL A 136 -15.77 -20.09 15.22
N GLU A 137 -15.66 -20.33 16.52
CA GLU A 137 -14.42 -20.13 17.29
C GLU A 137 -14.27 -21.33 18.23
N ARG A 138 -13.58 -22.39 17.75
CA ARG A 138 -13.22 -23.59 18.49
C ARG A 138 -11.71 -23.73 18.52
N ALA A 139 -11.20 -24.61 19.37
CA ALA A 139 -9.77 -24.84 19.48
C ALA A 139 -9.13 -25.34 18.17
N ASP A 140 -9.88 -26.08 17.40
CA ASP A 140 -9.46 -26.75 16.17
C ASP A 140 -10.10 -26.17 14.89
N GLU A 141 -11.11 -25.30 15.03
CA GLU A 141 -11.88 -24.78 13.91
C GLU A 141 -12.22 -23.31 14.12
N ARG A 142 -11.95 -22.48 13.11
CA ARG A 142 -12.29 -21.05 13.12
C ARG A 142 -12.91 -20.65 11.79
N MET A 143 -14.01 -19.94 11.87
CA MET A 143 -14.65 -19.34 10.69
C MET A 143 -15.02 -17.90 10.98
N ARG A 144 -14.60 -17.01 10.12
CA ARG A 144 -14.84 -15.56 10.26
C ARG A 144 -15.31 -15.00 8.92
N THR A 145 -16.31 -14.14 8.99
CA THR A 145 -16.77 -13.32 7.87
C THR A 145 -16.83 -11.86 8.29
N GLY A 146 -17.22 -10.97 7.40
CA GLY A 146 -17.33 -9.56 7.73
C GLY A 146 -17.67 -8.68 6.55
N LEU A 147 -17.43 -7.38 6.75
CA LEU A 147 -17.57 -6.35 5.73
C LEU A 147 -16.31 -5.49 5.74
N THR A 148 -15.78 -5.20 4.57
CA THR A 148 -14.66 -4.27 4.41
C THR A 148 -15.06 -3.17 3.45
N LEU A 149 -14.83 -1.94 3.87
CA LEU A 149 -15.00 -0.74 3.07
C LEU A 149 -13.61 -0.13 2.81
N MET A 150 -13.37 0.32 1.59
CA MET A 150 -12.12 0.97 1.21
C MET A 150 -12.40 2.17 0.33
N TYR A 151 -11.73 3.26 0.65
CA TYR A 151 -11.62 4.45 -0.18
C TYR A 151 -10.16 4.83 -0.34
N TRP A 152 -9.76 5.21 -1.53
CA TRP A 152 -8.52 5.93 -1.78
C TRP A 152 -8.63 6.78 -3.04
N GLY A 153 -7.91 7.89 -3.05
CA GLY A 153 -7.89 8.79 -4.17
C GLY A 153 -6.62 9.60 -4.21
N TYR A 154 -6.22 9.97 -5.41
CA TYR A 154 -5.09 10.86 -5.68
C TYR A 154 -5.59 12.21 -6.19
N ASP A 155 -4.83 13.26 -5.94
CA ASP A 155 -5.17 14.60 -6.44
C ASP A 155 -4.99 14.69 -7.97
N LYS A 156 -4.00 13.95 -8.52
CA LYS A 156 -3.66 13.95 -9.94
C LYS A 156 -3.52 12.54 -10.48
N ASP A 157 -3.84 12.34 -11.76
CA ASP A 157 -3.45 11.15 -12.48
C ASP A 157 -2.02 11.31 -13.03
N LEU A 158 -1.10 10.50 -12.53
CA LEU A 158 0.30 10.44 -12.96
C LEU A 158 0.66 9.04 -13.46
N SER A 159 -0.28 8.36 -14.11
CA SER A 159 -0.13 6.97 -14.56
C SER A 159 0.68 6.81 -15.85
N GLU A 160 0.89 7.88 -16.59
CA GLU A 160 1.60 7.87 -17.85
C GLU A 160 3.13 7.68 -17.70
N TYR A 161 3.78 7.28 -18.82
CA TYR A 161 5.23 7.04 -18.90
C TYR A 161 5.96 8.16 -19.62
N THR A 162 5.47 9.39 -19.51
CA THR A 162 6.08 10.59 -20.07
C THR A 162 6.83 11.38 -19.01
N LEU A 163 7.73 12.28 -19.40
CA LEU A 163 8.47 13.15 -18.47
C LEU A 163 7.50 13.96 -17.60
N GLY A 164 7.76 14.02 -16.31
CA GLY A 164 6.86 14.64 -15.33
C GLY A 164 5.86 13.68 -14.70
N GLN A 165 5.54 12.58 -15.37
CA GLN A 165 4.63 11.54 -14.91
C GLN A 165 5.37 10.48 -14.06
N GLY A 166 4.64 9.80 -13.20
CA GLY A 166 5.22 8.84 -12.24
C GLY A 166 5.10 7.38 -12.64
N GLY A 167 4.28 7.03 -13.63
CA GLY A 167 4.05 5.68 -14.10
C GLY A 167 3.40 4.78 -13.04
N TYR A 168 2.55 5.30 -12.17
CA TYR A 168 1.82 4.54 -11.16
C TYR A 168 0.31 4.80 -11.25
N TYR A 169 -0.49 3.76 -10.99
CA TYR A 169 -1.94 3.86 -11.01
C TYR A 169 -2.44 4.85 -9.94
N SER A 170 -3.06 5.93 -10.37
CA SER A 170 -3.44 7.09 -9.55
C SER A 170 -4.84 7.60 -9.85
N PRO A 171 -5.91 6.80 -9.67
CA PRO A 171 -7.27 7.25 -9.86
C PRO A 171 -7.62 8.33 -8.82
N GLN A 172 -8.44 9.31 -9.23
CA GLN A 172 -8.89 10.39 -8.35
C GLN A 172 -9.91 9.89 -7.32
N LYS A 173 -10.63 8.81 -7.66
CA LYS A 173 -11.55 8.16 -6.72
C LYS A 173 -11.57 6.66 -6.93
N TYR A 174 -11.39 5.93 -5.85
CA TYR A 174 -11.58 4.48 -5.80
C TYR A 174 -12.38 4.12 -4.56
N TYR A 175 -13.42 3.34 -4.75
CA TYR A 175 -14.24 2.78 -3.67
C TYR A 175 -14.31 1.27 -3.84
N SER A 176 -14.28 0.54 -2.74
CA SER A 176 -14.53 -0.90 -2.73
C SER A 176 -15.33 -1.30 -1.50
N ILE A 177 -16.24 -2.24 -1.70
CA ILE A 177 -16.95 -2.95 -0.63
C ILE A 177 -16.73 -4.44 -0.83
N GLY A 178 -16.35 -5.15 0.22
CA GLY A 178 -16.02 -6.57 0.15
C GLY A 178 -16.54 -7.35 1.34
N VAL A 179 -16.90 -8.61 1.08
CA VAL A 179 -17.28 -9.59 2.10
C VAL A 179 -16.21 -10.67 2.14
N PRO A 180 -15.30 -10.63 3.14
CA PRO A 180 -14.29 -11.66 3.33
C PRO A 180 -14.88 -12.89 4.02
N LEU A 181 -14.36 -14.07 3.71
CA LEU A 181 -14.58 -15.32 4.40
C LEU A 181 -13.22 -15.98 4.68
N ASN A 182 -12.91 -16.16 5.95
CA ASN A 182 -11.72 -16.85 6.41
C ASN A 182 -12.14 -18.10 7.17
N TYR A 183 -11.61 -19.24 6.76
CA TYR A 183 -11.83 -20.53 7.40
C TYR A 183 -10.48 -21.16 7.73
N ALA A 184 -10.32 -21.65 8.94
CA ALA A 184 -9.14 -22.40 9.36
C ALA A 184 -9.57 -23.63 10.17
N PHE A 185 -8.98 -24.78 9.84
CA PHE A 185 -9.19 -26.03 10.53
C PHE A 185 -7.85 -26.71 10.80
N ARG A 186 -7.69 -27.25 12.00
CA ARG A 186 -6.45 -27.91 12.42
C ARG A 186 -6.73 -29.20 13.16
N THR A 187 -6.01 -30.24 12.75
CA THR A 187 -5.93 -31.51 13.46
C THR A 187 -4.50 -31.74 13.97
N ALA A 188 -4.25 -32.87 14.62
CA ALA A 188 -2.90 -33.25 15.05
C ALA A 188 -1.89 -33.29 13.89
N ASN A 189 -2.34 -33.66 12.66
CA ASN A 189 -1.46 -33.90 11.52
C ASN A 189 -1.71 -32.97 10.33
N TRP A 190 -2.81 -32.19 10.33
CA TRP A 190 -3.23 -31.39 9.20
C TRP A 190 -3.65 -29.98 9.65
N SER A 191 -3.30 -29.00 8.85
CA SER A 191 -3.78 -27.64 8.97
C SER A 191 -4.25 -27.17 7.60
N VAL A 192 -5.48 -26.67 7.54
CA VAL A 192 -6.09 -26.11 6.32
C VAL A 192 -6.49 -24.67 6.63
N SER A 193 -6.13 -23.73 5.77
CA SER A 193 -6.65 -22.38 5.77
C SER A 193 -7.21 -22.03 4.41
N LEU A 194 -8.40 -21.44 4.38
CA LEU A 194 -9.04 -20.91 3.19
C LEU A 194 -9.36 -19.44 3.44
N GLU A 195 -8.87 -18.60 2.54
CA GLU A 195 -9.19 -17.17 2.52
C GLU A 195 -9.86 -16.87 1.18
N SER A 196 -11.04 -16.31 1.22
CA SER A 196 -11.77 -15.88 0.04
C SER A 196 -12.47 -14.55 0.29
N SER A 197 -12.75 -13.81 -0.77
CA SER A 197 -13.54 -12.59 -0.68
C SER A 197 -14.31 -12.34 -1.97
N VAL A 198 -15.49 -11.77 -1.84
CA VAL A 198 -16.25 -11.20 -2.96
C VAL A 198 -16.28 -9.70 -2.75
N SER A 199 -15.86 -8.94 -3.76
CA SER A 199 -15.83 -7.49 -3.67
C SER A 199 -16.39 -6.85 -4.92
N TRP A 200 -17.00 -5.70 -4.73
CA TRP A 200 -17.38 -4.76 -5.78
C TRP A 200 -16.53 -3.50 -5.62
N SER A 201 -16.05 -2.95 -6.75
CA SER A 201 -15.24 -1.75 -6.75
C SER A 201 -15.67 -0.79 -7.87
N TYR A 202 -15.45 0.49 -7.62
CA TYR A 202 -15.64 1.56 -8.57
C TYR A 202 -14.38 2.44 -8.59
N ALA A 203 -13.86 2.72 -9.78
CA ALA A 203 -12.74 3.62 -9.97
C ALA A 203 -13.12 4.73 -10.96
N LYS A 204 -12.72 5.96 -10.66
CA LYS A 204 -12.79 7.10 -11.55
C LYS A 204 -11.39 7.67 -11.75
N THR A 205 -10.99 7.75 -13.02
CA THR A 205 -9.76 8.41 -13.46
C THR A 205 -10.16 9.57 -14.36
N ASP A 206 -9.72 10.78 -14.06
CA ASP A 206 -9.92 11.92 -14.91
C ASP A 206 -8.89 11.86 -16.04
N ALA A 207 -9.27 12.29 -17.24
CA ALA A 207 -8.34 12.32 -18.37
C ALA A 207 -7.20 13.32 -18.11
N ASN A 208 -5.97 12.91 -18.38
CA ASN A 208 -4.85 13.84 -18.44
C ASN A 208 -4.92 14.62 -19.74
N ASP A 209 -4.71 15.93 -19.67
CA ASP A 209 -4.45 16.72 -20.86
C ASP A 209 -3.11 16.25 -21.44
N LEU A 210 -3.16 15.68 -22.64
CA LEU A 210 -1.97 15.35 -23.40
C LEU A 210 -1.35 16.68 -23.88
N TYR A 211 -0.18 17.00 -23.36
CA TYR A 211 0.65 18.10 -23.84
C TYR A 211 1.47 17.69 -25.06
#